data_d5ffdb9292a2bfe3fe5bd4322689d4f8
#
_entry.id   d5ffdb9292a2bfe3fe5bd4322689d4f8
#
_cell.length_a   1.000
_cell.length_b   1.000
_cell.length_c   1.000
_cell.angle_alpha   90.00
_cell.angle_beta   90.00
_cell.angle_gamma   90.00
#
_symmetry.space_group_name_H-M   'P 1'
#
loop_
_entity.id
_entity.type
_entity.pdbx_description
1 polymer ?
#
loop_
_entity_poly.entity_id
_entity_poly.type
_entity_poly.pdbx_seq_one_letter_code
_entity_poly.pdbx_strand_id
1 'polypeptide(L)'
;MVELTAPTLNAPSYVIEAPAGDEEHDETGYSPVIIAEATTSLKRMSVSEAVMELDLTGAACIVFQHGSSGRVNIIYRRPDGNVGWVDPPVVKSGG
;
A
#
# COMPACT_ATOMS: atom_id res chain seq x y z
N MET A 1 -5.14 25.49 -20.55
CA MET A 1 -4.07 25.20 -19.62
C MET A 1 -3.86 23.73 -19.42
N VAL A 2 -2.65 23.32 -19.52
CA VAL A 2 -2.33 21.90 -19.42
C VAL A 2 -2.16 21.51 -17.97
N GLU A 3 -2.76 20.44 -17.60
CA GLU A 3 -2.55 19.87 -16.26
C GLU A 3 -1.19 19.22 -16.23
N LEU A 4 -0.33 19.70 -15.36
CA LEU A 4 1.03 19.21 -15.28
C LEU A 4 1.22 18.14 -14.21
N THR A 5 0.23 17.95 -13.39
CA THR A 5 0.30 16.93 -12.35
C THR A 5 0.07 15.57 -12.97
N ALA A 6 0.94 14.62 -12.70
CA ALA A 6 0.72 13.26 -13.16
C ALA A 6 -0.58 12.73 -12.57
N PRO A 7 -1.35 11.97 -13.33
CA PRO A 7 -2.58 11.40 -12.80
C PRO A 7 -2.26 10.50 -11.62
N THR A 8 -3.06 10.59 -10.59
CA THR A 8 -2.94 9.68 -9.46
C THR A 8 -3.74 8.42 -9.74
N LEU A 9 -3.27 7.33 -9.20
CA LEU A 9 -3.99 6.07 -9.28
C LEU A 9 -4.87 5.96 -8.05
N ASN A 10 -6.17 5.92 -8.28
CA ASN A 10 -7.12 5.79 -7.17
C ASN A 10 -7.48 4.34 -6.96
N ALA A 11 -7.49 3.93 -5.71
CA ALA A 11 -7.78 2.55 -5.36
C ALA A 11 -8.76 2.48 -4.21
N PRO A 12 -9.68 1.51 -4.22
CA PRO A 12 -10.55 1.30 -3.06
C PRO A 12 -9.70 0.89 -1.86
N SER A 13 -10.09 1.36 -0.71
CA SER A 13 -9.42 1.05 0.54
C SER A 13 -10.46 0.62 1.55
N TYR A 14 -10.19 -0.44 2.27
CA TYR A 14 -11.15 -1.02 3.20
C TYR A 14 -10.51 -1.18 4.56
N VAL A 15 -11.30 -0.95 5.60
CA VAL A 15 -10.88 -1.27 6.95
C VAL A 15 -11.63 -2.54 7.35
N ILE A 16 -10.90 -3.51 7.81
CA ILE A 16 -11.43 -4.80 8.19
C ILE A 16 -11.27 -4.92 9.70
N GLU A 17 -12.32 -5.39 10.35
CA GLU A 17 -12.28 -5.59 11.78
C GLU A 17 -11.26 -6.68 12.13
N ALA A 18 -10.39 -6.38 13.11
CA ALA A 18 -9.40 -7.34 13.53
C ALA A 18 -10.05 -8.47 14.32
N PRO A 19 -9.46 -9.68 14.28
CA PRO A 19 -9.96 -10.74 15.16
C PRO A 19 -9.75 -10.37 16.62
N ALA A 20 -10.55 -10.96 17.51
CA ALA A 20 -10.41 -10.73 18.93
C ALA A 20 -9.04 -11.18 19.42
N GLY A 21 -8.36 -10.30 20.16
CA GLY A 21 -6.92 -10.45 20.39
C GLY A 21 -6.50 -11.61 21.24
N ASP A 22 -7.27 -11.99 22.22
CA ASP A 22 -6.88 -13.03 23.17
C ASP A 22 -7.64 -14.33 23.03
N GLU A 23 -8.37 -14.48 21.94
CA GLU A 23 -9.06 -15.72 21.68
C GLU A 23 -8.19 -16.64 20.86
N GLU A 24 -8.39 -17.92 21.03
CA GLU A 24 -7.79 -18.90 20.16
C GLU A 24 -8.39 -18.75 18.78
N HIS A 25 -7.58 -18.40 17.81
CA HIS A 25 -8.08 -18.17 16.49
C HIS A 25 -8.00 -19.41 15.64
N ASP A 26 -9.15 -19.82 15.21
CA ASP A 26 -9.33 -20.87 14.24
C ASP A 26 -9.68 -20.15 12.96
N GLU A 27 -8.97 -20.43 11.89
CA GLU A 27 -9.24 -19.79 10.60
C GLU A 27 -10.68 -19.92 10.19
N THR A 28 -11.31 -20.99 10.54
CA THR A 28 -12.71 -21.21 10.19
C THR A 28 -13.67 -20.37 11.02
N GLY A 29 -13.19 -19.85 12.15
CA GLY A 29 -14.01 -19.05 13.05
C GLY A 29 -13.93 -17.54 12.79
N TYR A 30 -13.03 -17.11 11.95
CA TYR A 30 -12.87 -15.70 11.67
C TYR A 30 -13.37 -15.37 10.27
N SER A 31 -14.35 -14.49 10.20
CA SER A 31 -14.84 -13.96 8.93
C SER A 31 -14.55 -12.48 8.90
N PRO A 32 -13.77 -12.02 7.92
CA PRO A 32 -13.46 -10.60 7.81
C PRO A 32 -14.73 -9.79 7.62
N VAL A 33 -14.88 -8.73 8.41
CA VAL A 33 -15.99 -7.79 8.29
C VAL A 33 -15.43 -6.44 7.89
N ILE A 34 -15.94 -5.89 6.81
CA ILE A 34 -15.54 -4.57 6.35
C ILE A 34 -16.33 -3.54 7.15
N ILE A 35 -15.63 -2.70 7.89
CA ILE A 35 -16.27 -1.70 8.73
C ILE A 35 -16.13 -0.29 8.19
N ALA A 36 -15.32 -0.09 7.17
CA ALA A 36 -15.20 1.22 6.52
C ALA A 36 -14.66 1.04 5.11
N GLU A 37 -15.06 1.94 4.22
CA GLU A 37 -14.57 1.96 2.85
C GLU A 37 -14.21 3.39 2.49
N ALA A 38 -13.18 3.53 1.68
CA ALA A 38 -12.75 4.83 1.19
C ALA A 38 -12.02 4.64 -0.13
N THR A 39 -11.69 5.73 -0.76
CA THR A 39 -10.82 5.72 -1.92
C THR A 39 -9.51 6.36 -1.50
N THR A 40 -8.42 5.68 -1.79
CA THR A 40 -7.09 6.22 -1.50
C THR A 40 -6.39 6.53 -2.82
N SER A 41 -5.60 7.60 -2.84
CA SER A 41 -4.83 7.98 -4.00
C SER A 41 -3.39 7.52 -3.82
N LEU A 42 -2.91 6.76 -4.78
CA LEU A 42 -1.53 6.31 -4.77
C LEU A 42 -0.71 7.36 -5.50
N LYS A 43 0.16 8.02 -4.78
CA LYS A 43 1.00 9.06 -5.37
C LYS A 43 2.05 8.45 -6.28
N ARG A 44 2.38 9.18 -7.32
CA ARG A 44 3.46 8.78 -8.20
C ARG A 44 4.75 9.40 -7.67
N MET A 45 5.72 8.56 -7.36
CA MET A 45 6.97 9.07 -6.79
C MET A 45 8.10 8.06 -7.00
N SER A 46 9.32 8.53 -6.78
CA SER A 46 10.49 7.67 -6.82
C SER A 46 10.58 6.86 -5.54
N VAL A 47 11.41 5.82 -5.56
CA VAL A 47 11.67 5.04 -4.35
C VAL A 47 12.30 5.91 -3.27
N SER A 48 13.22 6.81 -3.66
CA SER A 48 13.83 7.74 -2.69
C SER A 48 12.80 8.61 -2.01
N GLU A 49 11.89 9.17 -2.79
CA GLU A 49 10.83 10.00 -2.22
C GLU A 49 9.93 9.21 -1.28
N ALA A 50 9.62 7.98 -1.67
CA ALA A 50 8.79 7.13 -0.83
C ALA A 50 9.47 6.78 0.48
N VAL A 51 10.78 6.51 0.45
CA VAL A 51 11.54 6.23 1.66
C VAL A 51 11.56 7.44 2.58
N MET A 52 11.74 8.64 2.01
CA MET A 52 11.71 9.86 2.81
C MET A 52 10.34 10.09 3.43
N GLU A 53 9.27 9.84 2.67
CA GLU A 53 7.93 9.99 3.21
C GLU A 53 7.68 8.98 4.33
N LEU A 54 8.12 7.75 4.15
CA LEU A 54 8.02 6.73 5.19
C LEU A 54 8.69 7.20 6.47
N ASP A 55 9.90 7.75 6.33
CA ASP A 55 10.65 8.23 7.47
C ASP A 55 9.96 9.39 8.16
N LEU A 56 9.47 10.35 7.39
CA LEU A 56 8.86 11.56 7.93
C LEU A 56 7.51 11.31 8.59
N THR A 57 6.73 10.40 8.04
CA THR A 57 5.37 10.17 8.55
C THR A 57 5.31 9.14 9.67
N GLY A 58 6.35 8.34 9.82
CA GLY A 58 6.32 7.26 10.79
C GLY A 58 5.41 6.10 10.38
N ALA A 59 4.98 6.07 9.14
CA ALA A 59 4.10 5.00 8.66
C ALA A 59 4.79 3.64 8.68
N ALA A 60 4.02 2.58 8.77
CA ALA A 60 4.55 1.22 8.71
C ALA A 60 4.92 0.83 7.28
N CYS A 61 4.15 1.32 6.32
CA CYS A 61 4.42 1.07 4.91
C CYS A 61 3.82 2.18 4.07
N ILE A 62 4.29 2.27 2.83
CA ILE A 62 3.73 3.19 1.84
C ILE A 62 3.54 2.42 0.56
N VAL A 63 2.33 2.52 0.02
CA VAL A 63 1.99 1.98 -1.30
C VAL A 63 1.95 3.16 -2.25
N PHE A 64 2.68 3.07 -3.34
CA PHE A 64 2.80 4.20 -4.26
C PHE A 64 2.95 3.70 -5.69
N GLN A 65 2.89 4.62 -6.63
CA GLN A 65 3.08 4.32 -8.03
C GLN A 65 4.50 4.75 -8.41
N HIS A 66 5.30 3.79 -8.87
CA HIS A 66 6.69 4.08 -9.20
C HIS A 66 6.77 5.07 -10.37
N GLY A 67 7.57 6.10 -10.20
CA GLY A 67 7.62 7.21 -11.16
C GLY A 67 8.03 6.82 -12.56
N SER A 68 8.97 5.90 -12.71
CA SER A 68 9.46 5.55 -14.03
C SER A 68 8.68 4.42 -14.69
N SER A 69 8.21 3.45 -13.91
CA SER A 69 7.51 2.29 -14.50
C SER A 69 6.00 2.42 -14.50
N GLY A 70 5.45 3.24 -13.63
CA GLY A 70 4.01 3.33 -13.44
C GLY A 70 3.41 2.19 -12.64
N ARG A 71 4.23 1.23 -12.22
CA ARG A 71 3.73 0.08 -11.46
C ARG A 71 3.53 0.45 -10.00
N VAL A 72 2.62 -0.26 -9.35
CA VAL A 72 2.42 -0.12 -7.92
C VAL A 72 3.61 -0.75 -7.20
N ASN A 73 4.16 0.00 -6.27
CA ASN A 73 5.29 -0.43 -5.47
C ASN A 73 4.94 -0.27 -4.00
N ILE A 74 5.64 -1.00 -3.16
CA ILE A 74 5.43 -0.95 -1.72
C ILE A 74 6.78 -0.84 -1.03
N ILE A 75 6.88 0.09 -0.08
CA ILE A 75 8.02 0.09 0.83
C ILE A 75 7.49 -0.07 2.24
N TYR A 76 8.28 -0.67 3.11
CA TYR A 76 7.85 -0.97 4.47
C TYR A 76 9.04 -0.99 5.42
N ARG A 77 8.75 -0.75 6.69
CA ARG A 77 9.77 -0.81 7.74
C ARG A 77 10.04 -2.24 8.11
N ARG A 78 11.30 -2.59 8.12
CA ARG A 78 11.72 -3.92 8.57
C ARG A 78 12.06 -3.87 10.05
N PRO A 79 11.92 -5.01 10.73
CA PRO A 79 12.30 -5.05 12.15
C PRO A 79 13.78 -4.74 12.39
N ASP A 80 14.63 -4.92 11.38
CA ASP A 80 16.06 -4.65 11.52
C ASP A 80 16.43 -3.17 11.34
N GLY A 81 15.43 -2.31 11.17
CA GLY A 81 15.67 -0.89 10.99
C GLY A 81 15.86 -0.45 9.55
N ASN A 82 15.93 -1.38 8.64
CA ASN A 82 16.05 -1.08 7.22
C ASN A 82 14.67 -0.97 6.57
N VAL A 83 14.65 -0.66 5.29
CA VAL A 83 13.42 -0.50 4.53
C VAL A 83 13.35 -1.60 3.48
N GLY A 84 12.21 -2.28 3.43
CA GLY A 84 11.95 -3.26 2.40
C GLY A 84 11.26 -2.62 1.21
N TRP A 85 11.49 -3.15 0.04
CA TRP A 85 10.91 -2.64 -1.20
C TRP A 85 10.39 -3.82 -2.02
N VAL A 86 9.10 -3.75 -2.36
CA VAL A 86 8.46 -4.75 -3.22
C VAL A 86 8.06 -4.07 -4.51
N ASP A 87 8.53 -4.61 -5.61
CA ASP A 87 8.25 -4.08 -6.95
C ASP A 87 7.61 -5.19 -7.80
N PRO A 88 6.30 -5.38 -7.67
CA PRO A 88 5.65 -6.47 -8.40
C PRO A 88 5.65 -6.22 -9.90
N PRO A 89 5.81 -7.27 -10.70
CA PRO A 89 5.76 -7.12 -12.14
C PRO A 89 4.33 -6.89 -12.60
N VAL A 90 4.19 -6.38 -13.83
CA VAL A 90 2.89 -6.30 -14.45
C VAL A 90 2.47 -7.71 -14.85
N VAL A 91 1.28 -8.11 -14.40
CA VAL A 91 0.73 -9.41 -14.75
C VAL A 91 -0.24 -9.23 -15.89
N LYS A 92 0.00 -9.93 -17.00
CA LYS A 92 -0.91 -9.88 -18.13
C LYS A 92 -2.06 -10.82 -17.89
N SER A 93 -3.27 -10.28 -17.97
CA SER A 93 -4.45 -11.11 -17.82
C SER A 93 -4.67 -11.94 -19.07
N GLY A 94 -5.31 -13.07 -18.91
CA GLY A 94 -5.65 -13.93 -20.01
C GLY A 94 -4.49 -14.64 -20.64
N GLY A 95 -3.34 -14.57 -20.01
CA GLY A 95 -2.16 -15.24 -20.51
C GLY A 95 -2.26 -16.73 -20.40
#